data_3f630909489b74864e0b276db608f72d
#
_entry.id   3f630909489b74864e0b276db608f72d
#
_cell.length_a   1.000
_cell.length_b   1.000
_cell.length_c   1.000
_cell.angle_alpha   90.00
_cell.angle_beta   90.00
_cell.angle_gamma   90.00
#
_symmetry.space_group_name_H-M   'P 1'
#
loop_
_entity.id
_entity.type
_entity.pdbx_description
1 polymer ?
#
loop_
_entity_poly.entity_id
_entity_poly.type
_entity_poly.pdbx_seq_one_letter_code
_entity_poly.pdbx_strand_id
1 'polypeptide(L)'
;MARMSSETSPYSQMGGAEFFEALIGHFYEGVASDPVLRAMYPDDDLEPAERRLLLFLTQYWGGPTTYSDERGHPRLRMRHNPYVIDDDARDRWLTHMRAALDLTMTEQDLDPAWEQELWRYLVGAAIAMVNAAPADNPTGLTMHQEQQ
;
A
#
# COMPACT_ATOMS: atom_id res chain seq x y z
N MET A 1 28.35 -14.07 -13.37
CA MET A 1 27.79 -12.92 -12.98
C MET A 1 26.76 -13.11 -11.95
N ALA A 2 26.65 -12.29 -11.20
CA ALA A 2 25.86 -12.46 -10.09
C ALA A 2 24.61 -11.65 -10.12
N ARG A 3 24.39 -10.97 -11.17
CA ARG A 3 23.23 -10.11 -11.16
C ARG A 3 21.96 -10.91 -11.21
N MET A 4 21.05 -10.61 -10.33
CA MET A 4 19.79 -11.27 -10.31
C MET A 4 18.96 -10.82 -11.51
N SER A 5 18.41 -11.76 -12.24
CA SER A 5 17.53 -11.41 -13.32
C SER A 5 16.15 -11.11 -12.78
N SER A 6 15.33 -10.43 -13.56
CA SER A 6 13.96 -10.14 -13.14
C SER A 6 13.17 -11.41 -12.89
N GLU A 7 13.56 -12.52 -13.52
CA GLU A 7 12.86 -13.80 -13.34
C GLU A 7 13.06 -14.39 -11.97
N THR A 8 14.09 -13.98 -11.24
CA THR A 8 14.35 -14.52 -9.92
C THR A 8 13.99 -13.54 -8.81
N SER A 9 13.48 -12.37 -9.15
CA SER A 9 13.07 -11.41 -8.15
C SER A 9 11.80 -11.86 -7.45
N PRO A 10 11.56 -11.41 -6.23
CA PRO A 10 10.27 -11.67 -5.58
C PRO A 10 9.09 -11.24 -6.46
N TYR A 11 9.20 -10.09 -7.10
CA TYR A 11 8.18 -9.60 -8.00
C TYR A 11 7.81 -10.64 -9.05
N SER A 12 8.82 -11.19 -9.71
CA SER A 12 8.60 -12.20 -10.75
C SER A 12 7.99 -13.47 -10.19
N GLN A 13 8.49 -13.92 -9.03
CA GLN A 13 8.00 -15.15 -8.42
C GLN A 13 6.58 -15.02 -7.90
N MET A 14 6.15 -13.82 -7.59
CA MET A 14 4.78 -13.55 -7.13
C MET A 14 3.79 -13.43 -8.29
N GLY A 15 4.27 -13.40 -9.52
CA GLY A 15 3.40 -13.31 -10.68
C GLY A 15 3.60 -12.07 -11.53
N GLY A 16 4.52 -11.21 -11.14
CA GLY A 16 4.88 -10.05 -11.95
C GLY A 16 3.74 -9.05 -12.10
N ALA A 17 3.72 -8.41 -13.26
CA ALA A 17 2.74 -7.35 -13.52
C ALA A 17 1.32 -7.84 -13.35
N GLU A 18 1.03 -9.05 -13.81
CA GLU A 18 -0.33 -9.57 -13.75
C GLU A 18 -0.83 -9.64 -12.31
N PHE A 19 0.00 -10.13 -11.40
CA PHE A 19 -0.39 -10.23 -10.00
C PHE A 19 -0.60 -8.85 -9.38
N PHE A 20 0.38 -7.96 -9.54
CA PHE A 20 0.30 -6.66 -8.87
C PHE A 20 -0.79 -5.77 -9.45
N GLU A 21 -1.02 -5.84 -10.75
CA GLU A 21 -2.11 -5.06 -11.36
C GLU A 21 -3.46 -5.54 -10.86
N ALA A 22 -3.65 -6.86 -10.74
CA ALA A 22 -4.91 -7.38 -10.23
C ALA A 22 -5.11 -7.00 -8.77
N LEU A 23 -4.07 -7.15 -7.95
CA LEU A 23 -4.15 -6.83 -6.53
C LEU A 23 -4.54 -5.36 -6.33
N ILE A 24 -3.84 -4.46 -6.99
CA ILE A 24 -4.07 -3.03 -6.78
C ILE A 24 -5.40 -2.61 -7.38
N GLY A 25 -5.80 -3.20 -8.51
CA GLY A 25 -7.11 -2.92 -9.08
C GLY A 25 -8.24 -3.31 -8.13
N HIS A 26 -8.18 -4.50 -7.56
CA HIS A 26 -9.20 -4.94 -6.60
C HIS A 26 -9.19 -4.06 -5.35
N PHE A 27 -8.00 -3.68 -4.88
CA PHE A 27 -7.90 -2.81 -3.71
C PHE A 27 -8.63 -1.48 -3.95
N TYR A 28 -8.40 -0.85 -5.09
CA TYR A 28 -9.02 0.45 -5.35
C TYR A 28 -10.51 0.36 -5.66
N GLU A 29 -10.99 -0.80 -6.11
CA GLU A 29 -12.42 -1.01 -6.18
C GLU A 29 -13.04 -0.92 -4.78
N GLY A 30 -12.39 -1.50 -3.79
CA GLY A 30 -12.85 -1.38 -2.41
C GLY A 30 -12.78 0.04 -1.89
N VAL A 31 -11.70 0.74 -2.18
CA VAL A 31 -11.53 2.13 -1.75
C VAL A 31 -12.65 2.99 -2.33
N ALA A 32 -12.98 2.79 -3.60
CA ALA A 32 -14.00 3.59 -4.27
C ALA A 32 -15.36 3.48 -3.60
N SER A 33 -15.63 2.34 -2.97
CA SER A 33 -16.91 2.12 -2.31
C SER A 33 -16.87 2.40 -0.81
N ASP A 34 -15.74 2.84 -0.27
CA ASP A 34 -15.59 3.14 1.15
C ASP A 34 -15.56 4.66 1.31
N PRO A 35 -16.63 5.28 1.83
CA PRO A 35 -16.68 6.74 1.88
C PRO A 35 -15.55 7.37 2.69
N VAL A 36 -15.10 6.69 3.75
CA VAL A 36 -14.05 7.25 4.59
C VAL A 36 -12.72 7.27 3.84
N LEU A 37 -12.33 6.16 3.22
CA LEU A 37 -11.08 6.13 2.48
C LEU A 37 -11.18 6.96 1.21
N ARG A 38 -12.32 6.87 0.50
CA ARG A 38 -12.45 7.62 -0.75
C ARG A 38 -12.26 9.11 -0.54
N ALA A 39 -12.76 9.62 0.58
CA ALA A 39 -12.66 11.05 0.88
C ALA A 39 -11.22 11.49 1.14
N MET A 40 -10.31 10.57 1.45
CA MET A 40 -8.93 10.92 1.69
C MET A 40 -8.13 11.13 0.42
N TYR A 41 -8.68 10.74 -0.73
CA TYR A 41 -8.01 10.94 -2.01
C TYR A 41 -8.59 12.19 -2.66
N PRO A 42 -7.76 13.20 -2.95
CA PRO A 42 -8.27 14.51 -3.36
C PRO A 42 -8.78 14.58 -4.79
N ASP A 43 -8.38 13.65 -5.63
CA ASP A 43 -8.74 13.71 -7.04
C ASP A 43 -10.13 13.15 -7.28
N ASP A 44 -10.81 13.62 -8.32
CA ASP A 44 -12.10 13.07 -8.72
C ASP A 44 -11.97 11.63 -9.13
N ASP A 45 -10.80 11.20 -9.50
CA ASP A 45 -10.50 9.94 -10.11
C ASP A 45 -9.37 9.28 -9.31
N LEU A 46 -9.53 8.01 -9.00
CA LEU A 46 -8.53 7.27 -8.23
C LEU A 46 -7.36 6.75 -9.07
N GLU A 47 -7.44 6.89 -10.38
CA GLU A 47 -6.41 6.30 -11.25
C GLU A 47 -5.00 6.77 -10.94
N PRO A 48 -4.76 8.07 -10.69
CA PRO A 48 -3.39 8.48 -10.35
C PRO A 48 -2.88 7.81 -9.07
N ALA A 49 -3.73 7.67 -8.05
CA ALA A 49 -3.33 7.02 -6.80
C ALA A 49 -3.07 5.54 -7.04
N GLU A 50 -3.93 4.90 -7.81
CA GLU A 50 -3.77 3.49 -8.15
C GLU A 50 -2.45 3.26 -8.87
N ARG A 51 -2.12 4.12 -9.82
CA ARG A 51 -0.86 3.98 -10.55
C ARG A 51 0.33 4.15 -9.62
N ARG A 52 0.28 5.12 -8.72
CA ARG A 52 1.40 5.35 -7.81
C ARG A 52 1.65 4.15 -6.89
N LEU A 53 0.59 3.59 -6.33
CA LEU A 53 0.74 2.44 -5.45
C LEU A 53 1.24 1.23 -6.23
N LEU A 54 0.71 1.02 -7.42
CA LEU A 54 1.16 -0.08 -8.26
C LEU A 54 2.65 0.04 -8.57
N LEU A 55 3.09 1.21 -8.98
CA LEU A 55 4.50 1.40 -9.32
C LEU A 55 5.40 1.26 -8.11
N PHE A 56 4.95 1.76 -6.95
CA PHE A 56 5.74 1.66 -5.75
C PHE A 56 5.91 0.19 -5.32
N LEU A 57 4.82 -0.57 -5.25
CA LEU A 57 4.92 -1.97 -4.85
C LEU A 57 5.69 -2.79 -5.86
N THR A 58 5.51 -2.52 -7.14
CA THR A 58 6.27 -3.18 -8.19
C THR A 58 7.77 -3.02 -7.93
N GLN A 59 8.20 -1.79 -7.69
CA GLN A 59 9.61 -1.53 -7.46
C GLN A 59 10.09 -2.13 -6.14
N TYR A 60 9.29 -2.01 -5.09
CA TYR A 60 9.70 -2.51 -3.78
C TYR A 60 10.00 -4.01 -3.83
N TRP A 61 9.22 -4.76 -4.59
CA TRP A 61 9.37 -6.21 -4.66
C TRP A 61 10.32 -6.68 -5.77
N GLY A 62 11.02 -5.76 -6.39
CA GLY A 62 12.11 -6.11 -7.31
C GLY A 62 11.77 -6.00 -8.78
N GLY A 63 10.66 -5.39 -9.11
CA GLY A 63 10.30 -5.13 -10.51
C GLY A 63 10.91 -3.83 -11.00
N PRO A 64 10.37 -3.29 -12.10
CA PRO A 64 10.91 -2.06 -12.68
C PRO A 64 10.93 -0.89 -11.70
N THR A 65 11.90 -0.01 -11.87
CA THR A 65 12.11 1.13 -10.98
C THR A 65 11.41 2.40 -11.46
N THR A 66 10.33 2.25 -12.17
CA THR A 66 9.60 3.37 -12.75
C THR A 66 9.19 4.39 -11.69
N TYR A 67 8.81 3.91 -10.49
CA TYR A 67 8.42 4.84 -9.43
C TYR A 67 9.53 5.84 -9.13
N SER A 68 10.75 5.33 -8.86
CA SER A 68 11.87 6.22 -8.54
C SER A 68 12.27 7.09 -9.71
N ASP A 69 12.16 6.56 -10.92
CA ASP A 69 12.50 7.33 -12.11
C ASP A 69 11.59 8.54 -12.27
N GLU A 70 10.32 8.39 -11.90
CA GLU A 70 9.34 9.48 -12.05
C GLU A 70 9.26 10.37 -10.82
N ARG A 71 9.41 9.82 -9.62
CA ARG A 71 9.09 10.54 -8.39
C ARG A 71 10.25 10.63 -7.40
N GLY A 72 11.35 9.97 -7.67
CA GLY A 72 12.49 9.95 -6.76
C GLY A 72 12.26 9.03 -5.56
N HIS A 73 12.89 9.34 -4.45
CA HIS A 73 12.80 8.52 -3.24
C HIS A 73 11.35 8.47 -2.76
N PRO A 74 10.86 7.29 -2.33
CA PRO A 74 9.45 7.17 -1.92
C PRO A 74 9.02 8.10 -0.79
N ARG A 75 9.78 8.16 0.30
CA ARG A 75 9.47 9.05 1.45
C ARG A 75 8.01 8.93 1.86
N LEU A 76 7.55 7.72 2.11
CA LEU A 76 6.12 7.46 2.26
C LEU A 76 5.49 8.25 3.41
N ARG A 77 6.14 8.29 4.58
CA ARG A 77 5.56 9.01 5.70
C ARG A 77 5.44 10.50 5.42
N MET A 78 6.46 11.07 4.79
CA MET A 78 6.43 12.49 4.46
C MET A 78 5.30 12.79 3.48
N ARG A 79 5.11 11.93 2.48
CA ARG A 79 4.09 12.15 1.47
C ARG A 79 2.68 12.02 2.04
N HIS A 80 2.52 11.30 3.17
CA HIS A 80 1.23 11.15 3.83
C HIS A 80 0.98 12.19 4.91
N ASN A 81 1.95 13.03 5.24
CA ASN A 81 1.78 14.05 6.27
C ASN A 81 0.58 14.98 6.07
N PRO A 82 0.24 15.37 4.84
CA PRO A 82 -0.92 16.25 4.64
C PRO A 82 -2.25 15.61 5.01
N TYR A 83 -2.29 14.28 5.21
CA TYR A 83 -3.53 13.56 5.46
C TYR A 83 -3.57 13.11 6.90
N VAL A 84 -4.78 13.07 7.47
CA VAL A 84 -4.98 12.56 8.83
C VAL A 84 -5.20 11.07 8.74
N ILE A 85 -4.23 10.28 9.16
CA ILE A 85 -4.32 8.83 9.09
C ILE A 85 -4.34 8.30 10.51
N ASP A 86 -5.52 7.89 10.95
CA ASP A 86 -5.71 7.35 12.29
C ASP A 86 -5.87 5.83 12.21
N ASP A 87 -6.17 5.22 13.36
CA ASP A 87 -6.32 3.78 13.42
C ASP A 87 -7.47 3.28 12.56
N ASP A 88 -8.56 4.06 12.46
CA ASP A 88 -9.69 3.65 11.64
C ASP A 88 -9.31 3.64 10.16
N ALA A 89 -8.59 4.65 9.70
CA ALA A 89 -8.15 4.68 8.30
C ALA A 89 -7.21 3.50 8.00
N ARG A 90 -6.30 3.21 8.93
CA ARG A 90 -5.41 2.07 8.79
C ARG A 90 -6.19 0.77 8.69
N ASP A 91 -7.15 0.58 9.58
CA ASP A 91 -7.90 -0.67 9.61
C ASP A 91 -8.74 -0.85 8.36
N ARG A 92 -9.34 0.23 7.86
CA ARG A 92 -10.10 0.17 6.60
C ARG A 92 -9.20 -0.17 5.43
N TRP A 93 -8.02 0.44 5.39
CA TRP A 93 -7.06 0.19 4.32
C TRP A 93 -6.66 -1.29 4.32
N LEU A 94 -6.36 -1.83 5.50
CA LEU A 94 -5.97 -3.24 5.61
C LEU A 94 -7.11 -4.18 5.29
N THR A 95 -8.34 -3.82 5.67
CA THR A 95 -9.50 -4.65 5.33
C THR A 95 -9.67 -4.77 3.82
N HIS A 96 -9.56 -3.65 3.11
CA HIS A 96 -9.69 -3.68 1.66
C HIS A 96 -8.50 -4.36 1.00
N MET A 97 -7.29 -4.16 1.53
CA MET A 97 -6.13 -4.82 0.97
C MET A 97 -6.19 -6.33 1.19
N ARG A 98 -6.67 -6.78 2.38
CA ARG A 98 -6.81 -8.21 2.63
C ARG A 98 -7.83 -8.83 1.68
N ALA A 99 -8.96 -8.16 1.51
CA ALA A 99 -9.99 -8.65 0.58
C ALA A 99 -9.47 -8.70 -0.85
N ALA A 100 -8.69 -7.69 -1.25
CA ALA A 100 -8.11 -7.68 -2.59
C ALA A 100 -7.12 -8.82 -2.78
N LEU A 101 -6.29 -9.07 -1.78
CA LEU A 101 -5.34 -10.16 -1.87
C LEU A 101 -6.05 -11.51 -1.95
N ASP A 102 -7.07 -11.71 -1.12
CA ASP A 102 -7.83 -12.96 -1.15
C ASP A 102 -8.47 -13.17 -2.51
N LEU A 103 -9.05 -12.12 -3.09
CA LEU A 103 -9.68 -12.23 -4.40
C LEU A 103 -8.64 -12.53 -5.49
N THR A 104 -7.51 -11.85 -5.44
CA THR A 104 -6.45 -12.09 -6.43
C THR A 104 -5.97 -13.53 -6.36
N MET A 105 -5.89 -14.08 -5.15
CA MET A 105 -5.45 -15.46 -4.97
C MET A 105 -6.45 -16.47 -5.47
N THR A 106 -7.71 -16.10 -5.63
CA THR A 106 -8.67 -17.01 -6.29
C THR A 106 -8.49 -17.01 -7.80
N GLU A 107 -7.88 -15.97 -8.33
CA GLU A 107 -7.68 -15.81 -9.77
C GLU A 107 -6.32 -16.29 -10.22
N GLN A 108 -5.32 -16.21 -9.36
CA GLN A 108 -3.94 -16.53 -9.68
C GLN A 108 -3.31 -17.30 -8.54
N ASP A 109 -2.43 -18.21 -8.87
CA ASP A 109 -1.71 -18.96 -7.85
C ASP A 109 -0.64 -18.09 -7.22
N LEU A 110 -0.58 -18.13 -5.90
CA LEU A 110 0.49 -17.46 -5.16
C LEU A 110 0.95 -18.40 -4.06
N ASP A 111 2.25 -18.61 -4.00
CA ASP A 111 2.85 -19.44 -2.96
C ASP A 111 2.48 -18.84 -1.59
N PRO A 112 1.97 -19.65 -0.65
CA PRO A 112 1.62 -19.13 0.68
C PRO A 112 2.75 -18.41 1.38
N ALA A 113 4.00 -18.77 1.12
CA ALA A 113 5.13 -18.08 1.73
C ALA A 113 5.19 -16.63 1.22
N TRP A 114 4.93 -16.40 -0.06
CA TRP A 114 4.90 -15.05 -0.60
C TRP A 114 3.71 -14.26 -0.09
N GLU A 115 2.57 -14.93 0.07
CA GLU A 115 1.40 -14.27 0.66
C GLU A 115 1.73 -13.75 2.06
N GLN A 116 2.39 -14.57 2.88
CA GLN A 116 2.75 -14.16 4.24
C GLN A 116 3.72 -13.00 4.23
N GLU A 117 4.73 -13.03 3.36
CA GLU A 117 5.71 -11.96 3.28
C GLU A 117 5.07 -10.66 2.84
N LEU A 118 4.24 -10.73 1.81
CA LEU A 118 3.56 -9.54 1.32
C LEU A 118 2.65 -8.96 2.39
N TRP A 119 1.85 -9.81 3.02
CA TRP A 119 0.91 -9.33 4.03
C TRP A 119 1.64 -8.71 5.21
N ARG A 120 2.71 -9.34 5.67
CA ARG A 120 3.52 -8.78 6.76
C ARG A 120 4.03 -7.38 6.40
N TYR A 121 4.52 -7.23 5.18
CA TYR A 121 4.99 -5.93 4.73
C TYR A 121 3.86 -4.91 4.71
N LEU A 122 2.71 -5.28 4.17
CA LEU A 122 1.59 -4.34 4.04
C LEU A 122 1.08 -3.91 5.41
N VAL A 123 0.99 -4.83 6.37
CA VAL A 123 0.58 -4.48 7.74
C VAL A 123 1.57 -3.51 8.35
N GLY A 124 2.86 -3.81 8.26
CA GLY A 124 3.88 -2.94 8.83
C GLY A 124 3.87 -1.55 8.19
N ALA A 125 3.70 -1.50 6.88
CA ALA A 125 3.67 -0.20 6.19
C ALA A 125 2.45 0.61 6.60
N ALA A 126 1.29 -0.04 6.72
CA ALA A 126 0.07 0.66 7.13
C ALA A 126 0.19 1.22 8.54
N ILE A 127 0.77 0.44 9.46
CA ILE A 127 0.99 0.91 10.82
C ILE A 127 1.94 2.11 10.80
N ALA A 128 2.97 2.06 9.98
CA ALA A 128 3.96 3.14 9.92
C ALA A 128 3.36 4.43 9.36
N MET A 129 2.27 4.36 8.61
CA MET A 129 1.66 5.56 8.04
C MET A 129 0.72 6.26 9.01
N VAL A 130 0.33 5.63 10.11
CA VAL A 130 -0.55 6.28 11.09
C VAL A 130 0.17 7.50 11.65
N ASN A 131 -0.51 8.64 11.59
CA ASN A 131 0.10 9.90 12.01
C ASN A 131 -0.86 10.73 12.89
N ALA A 132 -1.96 10.14 13.33
CA ALA A 132 -2.92 10.83 14.18
C ALA A 132 -3.21 9.99 15.41
N ALA A 133 -3.42 10.65 16.55
CA ALA A 133 -3.78 9.96 17.77
C ALA A 133 -5.17 9.34 17.64
N PRO A 134 -5.44 8.28 18.40
CA PRO A 134 -6.79 7.71 18.41
C PRO A 134 -7.81 8.77 18.78
N ALA A 135 -8.97 8.69 18.16
CA ALA A 135 -10.00 9.71 18.31
C ALA A 135 -10.48 9.84 19.75
N ASP A 136 -10.41 8.76 20.52
CA ASP A 136 -10.89 8.76 21.89
C ASP A 136 -9.80 9.12 22.89
N ASN A 137 -8.63 9.54 22.45
CA ASN A 137 -7.53 9.86 23.35
C ASN A 137 -7.61 11.33 23.73
N PRO A 138 -8.06 11.66 24.92
CA PRO A 138 -8.23 13.06 25.29
C PRO A 138 -6.92 13.78 25.46
N THR A 139 -5.82 13.06 25.61
CA THR A 139 -4.55 13.71 25.78
C THR A 139 -3.72 13.63 24.54
N GLY A 140 -4.28 13.15 23.54
CA GLY A 140 -3.58 13.00 22.30
C GLY A 140 -2.94 14.21 21.85
N LEU A 141 -3.21 15.13 22.58
CA LEU A 141 -2.67 16.26 22.37
C LEU A 141 -1.31 16.34 22.65
N THR A 142 -0.90 15.91 23.24
CA THR A 142 0.32 16.22 23.62
C THR A 142 1.31 15.56 22.96
N MET A 143 1.37 15.31 22.76
CA MET A 143 2.22 14.91 22.31
C MET A 143 2.71 14.80 21.27
N HIS A 144 2.29 15.04 21.10
CA HIS A 144 2.63 14.88 20.10
C HIS A 144 3.16 15.57 19.49
N GLN A 145 2.74 16.04 19.64
CA GLN A 145 2.96 16.69 19.06
C GLN A 145 4.10 17.05 19.09
N GLU A 146 4.30 17.13 19.80
CA GLU A 146 5.28 17.30 19.76
C GLU A 146 6.24 16.76 19.28
N GLN A 147 6.21 16.51 19.30
CA GLN A 147 6.98 16.00 18.67
C GLN A 147 7.41 15.96 17.72
N GLN A 148 7.18 16.45 17.64
CA GLN A 148 7.44 16.40 16.60
C GLN A 148 8.10 16.29 16.00
#